data_da3fe15b917471ec15683d2d2feae8ed
#
_entry.id   da3fe15b917471ec15683d2d2feae8ed
#
_cell.length_a   1.000
_cell.length_b   1.000
_cell.length_c   1.000
_cell.angle_alpha   90.00
_cell.angle_beta   90.00
_cell.angle_gamma   90.00
#
_symmetry.space_group_name_H-M   'P 1'
#
loop_
_entity.id
_entity.type
_entity.pdbx_description
1 polymer ?
#
loop_
_entity_poly.entity_id
_entity_poly.type
_entity_poly.pdbx_seq_one_letter_code
_entity_poly.pdbx_strand_id
1 'polypeptide(L)'
;MYRFRLFSQKIENMSDNLEKSYELLLRHESRDVFPVKEFGNIVSDHSKHENFIIWFTDSILSILEAYPDINISFNLDHQELEYDETYVRLRKLLKFKSRITIEITETLPISRKTDYFSDINILAFKKLKSMGFKIALDDVGQGINSLGNMLRLLDIVDRVKFSTLNFRYIGYLNVQVFLSMIAKITSKAGKELVVEGIEEAQFSSWVGENITQLQQGFLYSVPKIIWPREHEGVPVKK
;
A
#
# COMPACT_ATOMS: atom_id res chain seq x y z
N MET A 1 -14.55 -12.54 -15.49
CA MET A 1 -13.35 -11.70 -15.73
C MET A 1 -13.54 -10.41 -14.95
N TYR A 2 -12.62 -10.06 -14.07
CA TYR A 2 -12.72 -8.82 -13.28
C TYR A 2 -12.54 -7.62 -14.22
N ARG A 3 -13.35 -6.56 -13.99
CA ARG A 3 -13.26 -5.30 -14.75
C ARG A 3 -12.37 -4.30 -14.01
N PHE A 4 -11.12 -4.71 -13.78
CA PHE A 4 -10.15 -3.91 -13.05
C PHE A 4 -8.90 -3.64 -13.87
N ARG A 5 -8.25 -2.52 -13.55
CA ARG A 5 -6.94 -2.11 -14.04
C ARG A 5 -6.04 -1.77 -12.87
N LEU A 6 -4.74 -1.91 -13.07
CA LEU A 6 -3.75 -1.40 -12.13
C LEU A 6 -3.19 -0.09 -12.65
N PHE A 7 -3.25 0.91 -11.78
CA PHE A 7 -2.60 2.19 -11.95
C PHE A 7 -1.35 2.21 -11.10
N SER A 8 -0.42 3.12 -11.40
CA SER A 8 0.73 3.39 -10.57
C SER A 8 0.79 4.86 -10.20
N GLN A 9 1.19 5.13 -8.97
CA GLN A 9 1.53 6.47 -8.50
C GLN A 9 2.94 6.46 -7.93
N LYS A 10 3.75 7.45 -8.32
CA LYS A 10 5.15 7.53 -7.88
C LYS A 10 5.23 7.88 -6.39
N ILE A 11 6.10 7.17 -5.68
CA ILE A 11 6.60 7.56 -4.37
C ILE A 11 7.95 8.24 -4.64
N GLU A 12 8.03 9.54 -4.39
CA GLU A 12 9.22 10.34 -4.63
C GLU A 12 10.21 10.18 -3.49
N ASN A 13 11.48 9.96 -3.83
CA ASN A 13 12.59 10.02 -2.90
C ASN A 13 13.41 11.26 -3.20
N MET A 14 13.29 12.32 -2.40
CA MET A 14 13.96 13.61 -2.61
C MET A 14 15.48 13.53 -2.46
N SER A 15 16.00 12.49 -1.79
CA SER A 15 17.44 12.28 -1.61
C SER A 15 18.07 11.40 -2.70
N ASP A 16 17.26 10.59 -3.40
CA ASP A 16 17.71 9.68 -4.45
C ASP A 16 16.72 9.66 -5.62
N ASN A 17 16.99 10.47 -6.63
CA ASN A 17 16.18 10.54 -7.85
C ASN A 17 16.34 9.31 -8.78
N LEU A 18 17.28 8.40 -8.49
CA LEU A 18 17.49 7.19 -9.29
C LEU A 18 16.55 6.06 -8.85
N GLU A 19 16.08 6.07 -7.60
CA GLU A 19 15.13 5.10 -7.10
C GLU A 19 13.74 5.34 -7.71
N LYS A 20 13.23 4.34 -8.40
CA LYS A 20 11.90 4.38 -9.03
C LYS A 20 10.93 3.51 -8.24
N SER A 21 10.23 4.11 -7.30
CA SER A 21 9.25 3.44 -6.45
C SER A 21 7.83 3.88 -6.80
N TYR A 22 6.92 2.92 -6.92
CA TYR A 22 5.52 3.16 -7.31
C TYR A 22 4.56 2.36 -6.44
N GLU A 23 3.47 2.99 -6.02
CA GLU A 23 2.33 2.28 -5.48
C GLU A 23 1.40 1.82 -6.59
N LEU A 24 1.00 0.53 -6.56
CA LEU A 24 0.01 -0.03 -7.47
C LEU A 24 -1.38 0.14 -6.87
N LEU A 25 -2.25 0.78 -7.64
CA LEU A 25 -3.59 1.15 -7.24
C LEU A 25 -4.64 0.42 -8.07
N LEU A 26 -5.50 -0.36 -7.42
CA LEU A 26 -6.63 -1.00 -8.09
C LEU A 26 -7.65 0.05 -8.51
N ARG A 27 -8.09 0.02 -9.77
CA ARG A 27 -9.11 0.92 -10.33
C ARG A 27 -10.14 0.14 -11.13
N HIS A 28 -11.36 0.67 -11.18
CA HIS A 28 -12.38 0.14 -12.06
C HIS A 28 -12.01 0.41 -13.52
N GLU A 29 -12.27 -0.55 -14.41
CA GLU A 29 -11.88 -0.48 -15.84
C GLU A 29 -12.41 0.78 -16.55
N SER A 30 -13.61 1.26 -16.21
CA SER A 30 -14.28 2.36 -16.92
C SER A 30 -14.35 3.69 -16.15
N ARG A 31 -13.90 3.75 -14.88
CA ARG A 31 -14.14 4.92 -14.02
C ARG A 31 -12.90 5.50 -13.36
N ASP A 32 -11.74 4.87 -13.51
CA ASP A 32 -10.45 5.27 -12.91
C ASP A 32 -10.49 5.55 -11.40
N VAL A 33 -11.49 4.98 -10.69
CA VAL A 33 -11.66 5.09 -9.24
C VAL A 33 -11.57 3.72 -8.59
N PHE A 34 -11.27 3.69 -7.30
CA PHE A 34 -11.26 2.45 -6.54
C PHE A 34 -12.66 1.83 -6.52
N PRO A 35 -12.82 0.54 -6.85
CA PRO A 35 -14.11 -0.13 -6.97
C PRO A 35 -14.63 -0.62 -5.59
N VAL A 36 -14.94 0.29 -4.68
CA VAL A 36 -15.26 0.02 -3.26
C VAL A 36 -16.28 -1.11 -3.08
N LYS A 37 -17.42 -1.05 -3.81
CA LYS A 37 -18.49 -2.05 -3.65
C LYS A 37 -18.10 -3.40 -4.23
N GLU A 38 -17.52 -3.40 -5.42
CA GLU A 38 -17.08 -4.61 -6.12
C GLU A 38 -15.97 -5.30 -5.34
N PHE A 39 -14.99 -4.54 -4.86
CA PHE A 39 -13.90 -5.07 -4.05
C PHE A 39 -14.40 -5.58 -2.68
N GLY A 40 -15.26 -4.84 -1.99
CA GLY A 40 -15.88 -5.31 -0.75
C GLY A 40 -16.62 -6.63 -0.92
N ASN A 41 -17.34 -6.83 -2.04
CA ASN A 41 -17.97 -8.11 -2.36
C ASN A 41 -16.98 -9.24 -2.67
N ILE A 42 -15.80 -8.90 -3.15
CA ILE A 42 -14.74 -9.88 -3.41
C ILE A 42 -14.12 -10.33 -2.09
N VAL A 43 -13.67 -9.40 -1.27
CA VAL A 43 -12.96 -9.74 -0.02
C VAL A 43 -13.87 -10.36 1.05
N SER A 44 -15.19 -10.17 0.94
CA SER A 44 -16.16 -10.83 1.82
C SER A 44 -16.52 -12.26 1.42
N ASP A 45 -16.12 -12.72 0.24
CA ASP A 45 -16.45 -14.03 -0.32
C ASP A 45 -15.16 -14.77 -0.70
N HIS A 46 -14.87 -15.85 0.01
CA HIS A 46 -13.64 -16.62 -0.16
C HIS A 46 -13.39 -17.05 -1.60
N SER A 47 -14.43 -17.59 -2.29
CA SER A 47 -14.28 -18.07 -3.67
C SER A 47 -14.02 -16.93 -4.67
N LYS A 48 -14.65 -15.78 -4.46
CA LYS A 48 -14.37 -14.59 -5.28
C LYS A 48 -12.97 -14.05 -5.02
N HIS A 49 -12.57 -14.00 -3.74
CA HIS A 49 -11.23 -13.58 -3.36
C HIS A 49 -10.16 -14.49 -3.97
N GLU A 50 -10.34 -15.82 -3.93
CA GLU A 50 -9.39 -16.75 -4.55
C GLU A 50 -9.16 -16.43 -6.04
N ASN A 51 -10.23 -16.19 -6.80
CA ASN A 51 -10.11 -15.80 -8.21
C ASN A 51 -9.45 -14.42 -8.38
N PHE A 52 -9.77 -13.47 -7.49
CA PHE A 52 -9.16 -12.13 -7.52
C PHE A 52 -7.67 -12.17 -7.24
N ILE A 53 -7.23 -12.85 -6.19
CA ILE A 53 -5.82 -12.87 -5.81
C ILE A 53 -4.95 -13.60 -6.83
N ILE A 54 -5.53 -14.54 -7.60
CA ILE A 54 -4.88 -15.15 -8.77
C ILE A 54 -4.59 -14.08 -9.81
N TRP A 55 -5.62 -13.36 -10.26
CA TRP A 55 -5.49 -12.31 -11.27
C TRP A 55 -4.54 -11.22 -10.80
N PHE A 56 -4.68 -10.78 -9.55
CA PHE A 56 -3.90 -9.69 -8.98
C PHE A 56 -2.40 -10.03 -8.92
N THR A 57 -2.05 -11.19 -8.37
CA THR A 57 -0.64 -11.61 -8.28
C THR A 57 -0.02 -11.92 -9.64
N ASP A 58 -0.76 -12.46 -10.59
CA ASP A 58 -0.28 -12.70 -11.96
C ASP A 58 -0.07 -11.37 -12.71
N SER A 59 -0.93 -10.36 -12.48
CA SER A 59 -0.74 -9.00 -13.00
C SER A 59 0.51 -8.32 -12.41
N ILE A 60 0.71 -8.41 -11.09
CA ILE A 60 1.91 -7.89 -10.41
C ILE A 60 3.17 -8.56 -10.96
N LEU A 61 3.15 -9.88 -11.15
CA LEU A 61 4.27 -10.63 -11.73
C LEU A 61 4.63 -10.10 -13.12
N SER A 62 3.63 -9.91 -13.96
CA SER A 62 3.81 -9.38 -15.31
C SER A 62 4.39 -7.96 -15.32
N ILE A 63 3.96 -7.10 -14.39
CA ILE A 63 4.52 -5.75 -14.19
C ILE A 63 6.02 -5.84 -13.80
N LEU A 64 6.35 -6.67 -12.83
CA LEU A 64 7.73 -6.81 -12.33
C LEU A 64 8.68 -7.38 -13.39
N GLU A 65 8.19 -8.23 -14.27
CA GLU A 65 8.94 -8.77 -15.42
C GLU A 65 9.10 -7.73 -16.53
N ALA A 66 8.06 -6.94 -16.79
CA ALA A 66 8.08 -5.90 -17.81
C ALA A 66 8.90 -4.65 -17.42
N TYR A 67 9.05 -4.38 -16.11
CA TYR A 67 9.76 -3.22 -15.58
C TYR A 67 10.82 -3.66 -14.56
N PRO A 68 12.02 -4.04 -15.00
CA PRO A 68 13.06 -4.60 -14.10
C PRO A 68 13.62 -3.58 -13.10
N ASP A 69 13.55 -2.28 -13.39
CA ASP A 69 14.22 -1.22 -12.64
C ASP A 69 13.29 -0.48 -11.67
N ILE A 70 12.08 -0.99 -11.41
CA ILE A 70 11.16 -0.36 -10.47
C ILE A 70 10.98 -1.17 -9.20
N ASN A 71 10.79 -0.47 -8.09
CA ASN A 71 10.21 -1.02 -6.87
C ASN A 71 8.71 -0.73 -6.87
N ILE A 72 7.94 -1.65 -6.34
CA ILE A 72 6.49 -1.49 -6.23
C ILE A 72 6.00 -1.72 -4.81
N SER A 73 4.92 -1.05 -4.47
CA SER A 73 4.08 -1.42 -3.35
C SER A 73 2.66 -1.70 -3.83
N PHE A 74 1.92 -2.48 -3.07
CA PHE A 74 0.52 -2.75 -3.34
C PHE A 74 -0.23 -3.06 -2.05
N ASN A 75 -1.51 -2.74 -2.06
CA ASN A 75 -2.39 -2.84 -0.91
C ASN A 75 -2.96 -4.25 -0.73
N LEU A 76 -3.00 -4.71 0.53
CA LEU A 76 -3.80 -5.85 0.99
C LEU A 76 -4.64 -5.41 2.19
N ASP A 77 -5.92 -5.76 2.19
CA ASP A 77 -6.79 -5.56 3.33
C ASP A 77 -6.54 -6.63 4.41
N HIS A 78 -6.82 -6.27 5.66
CA HIS A 78 -6.76 -7.23 6.77
C HIS A 78 -7.62 -8.48 6.53
N GLN A 79 -8.75 -8.36 5.80
CA GLN A 79 -9.58 -9.50 5.44
C GLN A 79 -8.86 -10.48 4.52
N GLU A 80 -8.04 -9.99 3.58
CA GLU A 80 -7.27 -10.84 2.67
C GLU A 80 -6.19 -11.64 3.39
N LEU A 81 -5.70 -11.12 4.52
CA LEU A 81 -4.72 -11.81 5.38
C LEU A 81 -5.33 -12.97 6.19
N GLU A 82 -6.65 -13.09 6.25
CA GLU A 82 -7.35 -14.22 6.86
C GLU A 82 -7.43 -15.43 5.91
N TYR A 83 -7.11 -15.26 4.63
CA TYR A 83 -7.21 -16.28 3.60
C TYR A 83 -5.86 -16.91 3.31
N ASP A 84 -5.77 -18.23 3.40
CA ASP A 84 -4.52 -18.97 3.16
C ASP A 84 -4.05 -18.87 1.70
N GLU A 85 -4.97 -18.78 0.75
CA GLU A 85 -4.65 -18.60 -0.67
C GLU A 85 -3.89 -17.29 -0.95
N THR A 86 -4.10 -16.23 -0.17
CA THR A 86 -3.29 -15.01 -0.26
C THR A 86 -1.81 -15.33 -0.15
N TYR A 87 -1.43 -16.07 0.88
CA TYR A 87 -0.03 -16.45 1.10
C TYR A 87 0.49 -17.44 0.06
N VAL A 88 -0.37 -18.36 -0.40
CA VAL A 88 -0.02 -19.29 -1.49
C VAL A 88 0.32 -18.52 -2.75
N ARG A 89 -0.47 -17.51 -3.09
CA ARG A 89 -0.26 -16.68 -4.29
C ARG A 89 0.94 -15.74 -4.15
N LEU A 90 1.12 -15.12 -3.01
CA LEU A 90 2.30 -14.28 -2.74
C LEU A 90 3.62 -15.03 -2.92
N ARG A 91 3.67 -16.36 -2.72
CA ARG A 91 4.88 -17.16 -2.99
C ARG A 91 5.38 -17.06 -4.43
N LYS A 92 4.50 -16.82 -5.41
CA LYS A 92 4.90 -16.61 -6.80
C LYS A 92 5.76 -15.35 -6.99
N LEU A 93 5.62 -14.37 -6.10
CA LEU A 93 6.32 -13.10 -6.13
C LEU A 93 7.67 -13.13 -5.39
N LEU A 94 8.03 -14.22 -4.72
CA LEU A 94 9.23 -14.32 -3.87
C LEU A 94 10.53 -14.01 -4.61
N LYS A 95 10.62 -14.35 -5.90
CA LYS A 95 11.80 -14.01 -6.71
C LYS A 95 12.05 -12.51 -6.84
N PHE A 96 11.00 -11.69 -6.58
CA PHE A 96 11.05 -10.22 -6.63
C PHE A 96 10.85 -9.55 -5.27
N LYS A 97 10.88 -10.30 -4.17
CA LYS A 97 10.55 -9.79 -2.82
C LYS A 97 11.34 -8.55 -2.39
N SER A 98 12.59 -8.39 -2.86
CA SER A 98 13.41 -7.20 -2.57
C SER A 98 12.89 -5.93 -3.20
N ARG A 99 12.06 -6.05 -4.24
CA ARG A 99 11.44 -4.94 -4.99
C ARG A 99 9.97 -4.72 -4.60
N ILE A 100 9.46 -5.47 -3.61
CA ILE A 100 8.06 -5.44 -3.21
C ILE A 100 7.92 -4.96 -1.78
N THR A 101 7.03 -3.99 -1.59
CA THR A 101 6.49 -3.62 -0.28
C THR A 101 5.00 -3.95 -0.26
N ILE A 102 4.54 -4.72 0.72
CA ILE A 102 3.11 -4.99 0.93
C ILE A 102 2.58 -3.94 1.90
N GLU A 103 1.60 -3.16 1.46
CA GLU A 103 0.94 -2.14 2.26
C GLU A 103 -0.33 -2.73 2.87
N ILE A 104 -0.46 -2.65 4.19
CA ILE A 104 -1.64 -3.16 4.89
C ILE A 104 -2.56 -1.99 5.19
N THR A 105 -3.76 -2.03 4.60
CA THR A 105 -4.74 -0.94 4.68
C THR A 105 -5.31 -0.78 6.09
N GLU A 106 -5.94 0.37 6.34
CA GLU A 106 -6.62 0.68 7.60
C GLU A 106 -8.01 0.02 7.72
N THR A 107 -8.46 -0.68 6.67
CA THR A 107 -9.81 -1.24 6.57
C THR A 107 -10.02 -2.36 7.58
N LEU A 108 -11.09 -2.25 8.36
CA LEU A 108 -11.49 -3.30 9.30
C LEU A 108 -11.97 -4.56 8.54
N PRO A 109 -11.48 -5.75 8.88
CA PRO A 109 -11.95 -6.97 8.26
C PRO A 109 -13.43 -7.24 8.58
N ILE A 110 -14.16 -7.73 7.57
CA ILE A 110 -15.61 -7.98 7.64
C ILE A 110 -15.90 -9.22 8.48
N SER A 111 -15.12 -10.30 8.27
CA SER A 111 -15.20 -11.52 9.05
C SER A 111 -13.84 -11.86 9.64
N ARG A 112 -13.82 -12.28 10.89
CA ARG A 112 -12.57 -12.51 11.63
C ARG A 112 -12.54 -13.90 12.21
N LYS A 113 -11.43 -14.59 12.08
CA LYS A 113 -11.17 -15.86 12.76
C LYS A 113 -10.85 -15.68 14.24
N THR A 114 -10.42 -14.46 14.63
CA THR A 114 -10.04 -14.10 16.00
C THR A 114 -10.77 -12.84 16.45
N ASP A 115 -10.92 -12.64 17.75
CA ASP A 115 -11.56 -11.44 18.31
C ASP A 115 -10.59 -10.25 18.29
N TYR A 116 -10.78 -9.35 17.33
CA TYR A 116 -9.88 -8.21 17.10
C TYR A 116 -10.35 -6.91 17.75
N PHE A 117 -11.36 -6.90 18.56
CA PHE A 117 -11.78 -5.64 19.19
C PHE A 117 -10.65 -4.95 19.95
N SER A 118 -9.65 -5.73 20.36
CA SER A 118 -8.45 -5.23 21.01
C SER A 118 -7.16 -5.44 20.23
N ASP A 119 -7.09 -6.33 19.23
CA ASP A 119 -5.82 -6.76 18.65
C ASP A 119 -5.83 -6.86 17.12
N ILE A 120 -4.84 -6.19 16.50
CA ILE A 120 -4.47 -6.40 15.10
C ILE A 120 -3.87 -7.81 14.92
N ASN A 121 -4.07 -8.43 13.75
CA ASN A 121 -3.57 -9.78 13.46
C ASN A 121 -2.03 -9.80 13.30
N ILE A 122 -1.31 -9.69 14.41
CA ILE A 122 0.16 -9.68 14.43
C ILE A 122 0.76 -10.93 13.77
N LEU A 123 0.08 -12.08 13.85
CA LEU A 123 0.57 -13.33 13.23
C LEU A 123 0.61 -13.24 11.72
N ALA A 124 -0.37 -12.57 11.10
CA ALA A 124 -0.38 -12.31 9.67
C ALA A 124 0.83 -11.46 9.23
N PHE A 125 1.13 -10.38 9.95
CA PHE A 125 2.32 -9.57 9.69
C PHE A 125 3.61 -10.38 9.83
N LYS A 126 3.75 -11.16 10.90
CA LYS A 126 4.91 -12.05 11.08
C LYS A 126 5.03 -13.08 9.96
N LYS A 127 3.91 -13.62 9.46
CA LYS A 127 3.88 -14.57 8.34
C LYS A 127 4.40 -13.90 7.06
N LEU A 128 3.92 -12.68 6.71
CA LEU A 128 4.43 -11.93 5.57
C LEU A 128 5.93 -11.61 5.72
N LYS A 129 6.35 -11.20 6.91
CA LYS A 129 7.75 -10.91 7.21
C LYS A 129 8.64 -12.15 7.06
N SER A 130 8.18 -13.32 7.50
CA SER A 130 8.90 -14.60 7.35
C SER A 130 9.05 -15.02 5.89
N MET A 131 8.16 -14.57 4.99
CA MET A 131 8.29 -14.75 3.54
C MET A 131 9.35 -13.82 2.93
N GLY A 132 9.81 -12.81 3.67
CA GLY A 132 10.86 -11.88 3.29
C GLY A 132 10.40 -10.65 2.53
N PHE A 133 9.10 -10.33 2.55
CA PHE A 133 8.58 -9.07 2.03
C PHE A 133 8.86 -7.90 2.98
N LYS A 134 9.01 -6.70 2.40
CA LYS A 134 8.86 -5.46 3.15
C LYS A 134 7.37 -5.23 3.42
N ILE A 135 7.06 -4.67 4.60
CA ILE A 135 5.68 -4.38 5.01
C ILE A 135 5.57 -2.91 5.33
N ALA A 136 4.55 -2.26 4.79
CA ALA A 136 4.15 -0.91 5.16
C ALA A 136 2.79 -0.94 5.88
N LEU A 137 2.63 -0.06 6.87
CA LEU A 137 1.36 0.22 7.50
C LEU A 137 0.77 1.47 6.85
N ASP A 138 -0.36 1.31 6.16
CA ASP A 138 -0.97 2.38 5.38
C ASP A 138 -1.94 3.23 6.21
N ASP A 139 -2.11 4.51 5.86
CA ASP A 139 -3.03 5.47 6.48
C ASP A 139 -3.03 5.45 8.03
N VAL A 140 -1.82 5.51 8.61
CA VAL A 140 -1.66 5.47 10.07
C VAL A 140 -2.43 6.61 10.75
N GLY A 141 -3.17 6.24 11.80
CA GLY A 141 -4.11 7.10 12.50
C GLY A 141 -5.56 6.92 12.07
N GLN A 142 -5.82 6.07 11.06
CA GLN A 142 -7.16 5.72 10.59
C GLN A 142 -7.49 4.25 10.88
N GLY A 143 -8.77 3.95 10.93
CA GLY A 143 -9.29 2.60 11.05
C GLY A 143 -8.56 1.71 12.07
N ILE A 144 -8.19 0.50 11.63
CA ILE A 144 -7.42 -0.44 12.45
C ILE A 144 -5.94 -0.04 12.57
N ASN A 145 -5.41 0.77 11.65
CA ASN A 145 -4.05 1.30 11.68
C ASN A 145 -3.91 2.51 12.64
N SER A 146 -4.60 2.43 13.79
CA SER A 146 -4.52 3.42 14.86
C SER A 146 -3.07 3.61 15.33
N LEU A 147 -2.79 4.75 15.96
CA LEU A 147 -1.48 5.02 16.56
C LEU A 147 -1.05 3.91 17.54
N GLY A 148 -1.99 3.39 18.34
CA GLY A 148 -1.72 2.29 19.27
C GLY A 148 -1.28 1.01 18.55
N ASN A 149 -1.94 0.64 17.47
CA ASN A 149 -1.57 -0.53 16.67
C ASN A 149 -0.27 -0.30 15.89
N MET A 150 -0.02 0.91 15.38
CA MET A 150 1.28 1.26 14.79
C MET A 150 2.42 0.99 15.78
N LEU A 151 2.29 1.48 17.03
CA LEU A 151 3.33 1.27 18.06
C LEU A 151 3.58 -0.22 18.36
N ARG A 152 2.54 -1.05 18.34
CA ARG A 152 2.66 -2.51 18.55
C ARG A 152 3.33 -3.23 17.38
N LEU A 153 3.24 -2.67 16.18
CA LEU A 153 3.76 -3.27 14.95
C LEU A 153 5.14 -2.74 14.55
N LEU A 154 5.66 -1.71 15.21
CA LEU A 154 6.92 -1.06 14.82
C LEU A 154 8.09 -2.03 14.66
N ASP A 155 8.19 -3.07 15.50
CA ASP A 155 9.27 -4.06 15.39
C ASP A 155 9.13 -4.98 14.16
N ILE A 156 7.93 -5.04 13.57
CA ILE A 156 7.62 -5.97 12.48
C ILE A 156 7.61 -5.27 11.13
N VAL A 157 6.99 -4.08 11.04
CA VAL A 157 6.87 -3.33 9.79
C VAL A 157 8.19 -2.65 9.41
N ASP A 158 8.36 -2.36 8.14
CA ASP A 158 9.53 -1.66 7.60
C ASP A 158 9.24 -0.19 7.33
N ARG A 159 7.98 0.13 7.03
CA ARG A 159 7.53 1.45 6.60
C ARG A 159 6.21 1.82 7.27
N VAL A 160 6.05 3.10 7.54
CA VAL A 160 4.80 3.73 7.95
C VAL A 160 4.41 4.75 6.89
N LYS A 161 3.14 4.80 6.49
CA LYS A 161 2.59 5.81 5.59
C LYS A 161 1.61 6.67 6.36
N PHE A 162 1.71 7.98 6.19
CA PHE A 162 0.84 8.94 6.84
C PHE A 162 0.24 9.89 5.81
N SER A 163 -1.08 9.82 5.63
CA SER A 163 -1.81 10.68 4.71
C SER A 163 -2.24 11.98 5.38
N THR A 164 -1.73 13.10 4.88
CA THR A 164 -2.11 14.43 5.37
C THR A 164 -3.55 14.78 5.01
N LEU A 165 -4.11 14.15 3.97
CA LEU A 165 -5.49 14.36 3.53
C LEU A 165 -6.49 13.98 4.60
N ASN A 166 -6.22 12.90 5.33
CA ASN A 166 -7.08 12.38 6.40
C ASN A 166 -7.14 13.30 7.62
N PHE A 167 -6.20 14.23 7.74
CA PHE A 167 -6.07 15.13 8.90
C PHE A 167 -6.22 16.62 8.56
N ARG A 168 -6.62 16.99 7.35
CA ARG A 168 -6.78 18.41 6.94
C ARG A 168 -7.72 19.20 7.87
N TYR A 169 -8.71 18.54 8.46
CA TYR A 169 -9.71 19.16 9.33
C TYR A 169 -9.13 19.71 10.64
N ILE A 170 -7.94 19.23 11.09
CA ILE A 170 -7.31 19.75 12.31
C ILE A 170 -6.45 21.00 12.06
N GLY A 171 -6.29 21.42 10.79
CA GLY A 171 -5.50 22.58 10.39
C GLY A 171 -4.00 22.29 10.26
N TYR A 172 -3.36 23.08 9.42
CA TYR A 172 -1.98 22.88 8.98
C TYR A 172 -0.94 22.73 10.11
N LEU A 173 -0.97 23.62 11.11
CA LEU A 173 -0.01 23.58 12.22
C LEU A 173 -0.14 22.30 13.05
N ASN A 174 -1.36 21.83 13.28
CA ASN A 174 -1.59 20.61 14.03
C ASN A 174 -1.14 19.37 13.22
N VAL A 175 -1.32 19.37 11.91
CA VAL A 175 -0.77 18.31 11.01
C VAL A 175 0.75 18.26 11.14
N GLN A 176 1.44 19.41 11.13
CA GLN A 176 2.89 19.46 11.31
C GLN A 176 3.35 18.90 12.68
N VAL A 177 2.66 19.22 13.76
CA VAL A 177 2.96 18.66 15.09
C VAL A 177 2.79 17.15 15.09
N PHE A 178 1.69 16.66 14.52
CA PHE A 178 1.40 15.23 14.45
C PHE A 178 2.44 14.48 13.62
N LEU A 179 2.78 15.00 12.43
CA LEU A 179 3.85 14.47 11.59
C LEU A 179 5.19 14.43 12.30
N SER A 180 5.55 15.50 13.02
CA SER A 180 6.82 15.56 13.77
C SER A 180 6.89 14.50 14.86
N MET A 181 5.76 14.19 15.49
CA MET A 181 5.67 13.11 16.47
C MET A 181 5.87 11.74 15.80
N ILE A 182 5.14 11.46 14.71
CA ILE A 182 5.27 10.20 13.96
C ILE A 182 6.71 10.02 13.47
N ALA A 183 7.31 11.08 12.86
CA ALA A 183 8.68 11.04 12.37
C ALA A 183 9.70 10.69 13.45
N LYS A 184 9.57 11.26 14.65
CA LYS A 184 10.45 10.93 15.79
C LYS A 184 10.31 9.47 16.22
N ILE A 185 9.08 8.94 16.23
CA ILE A 185 8.80 7.54 16.61
C ILE A 185 9.39 6.59 15.57
N THR A 186 9.11 6.80 14.29
CA THR A 186 9.57 5.94 13.19
C THR A 186 11.08 5.98 13.05
N SER A 187 11.69 7.17 13.09
CA SER A 187 13.15 7.34 13.05
C SER A 187 13.85 6.63 14.21
N LYS A 188 13.35 6.76 15.44
CA LYS A 188 13.90 6.06 16.61
C LYS A 188 13.83 4.54 16.47
N ALA A 189 12.79 4.04 15.80
CA ALA A 189 12.61 2.61 15.52
C ALA A 189 13.37 2.14 14.26
N GLY A 190 14.05 3.03 13.53
CA GLY A 190 14.74 2.72 12.27
C GLY A 190 13.78 2.34 11.14
N LYS A 191 12.58 2.96 11.11
CA LYS A 191 11.55 2.68 10.09
C LYS A 191 11.43 3.82 9.09
N GLU A 192 11.14 3.48 7.84
CA GLU A 192 10.83 4.47 6.81
C GLU A 192 9.48 5.15 7.13
N LEU A 193 9.38 6.44 6.85
CA LEU A 193 8.13 7.20 6.86
C LEU A 193 7.87 7.76 5.47
N VAL A 194 6.71 7.46 4.90
CA VAL A 194 6.20 8.11 3.67
C VAL A 194 5.10 9.09 4.07
N VAL A 195 5.20 10.32 3.62
CA VAL A 195 4.13 11.32 3.78
C VAL A 195 3.35 11.44 2.50
N GLU A 196 2.05 11.21 2.61
CA GLU A 196 1.12 11.23 1.50
C GLU A 196 0.23 12.48 1.46
N GLY A 197 -0.42 12.69 0.30
CA GLY A 197 -1.28 13.83 0.10
C GLY A 197 -0.52 15.13 -0.09
N ILE A 198 0.70 15.07 -0.61
CA ILE A 198 1.51 16.24 -0.94
C ILE A 198 0.98 16.87 -2.24
N GLU A 199 0.42 18.07 -2.12
CA GLU A 199 -0.15 18.81 -3.26
C GLU A 199 0.56 20.16 -3.48
N GLU A 200 1.23 20.70 -2.46
CA GLU A 200 1.85 22.03 -2.49
C GLU A 200 3.37 21.97 -2.31
N ALA A 201 4.12 22.68 -3.14
CA ALA A 201 5.58 22.71 -3.12
C ALA A 201 6.15 23.22 -1.78
N GLN A 202 5.50 24.23 -1.16
CA GLN A 202 5.94 24.77 0.13
C GLN A 202 5.84 23.71 1.24
N PHE A 203 4.74 22.94 1.25
CA PHE A 203 4.57 21.86 2.24
C PHE A 203 5.54 20.71 1.96
N SER A 204 5.75 20.35 0.70
CA SER A 204 6.76 19.37 0.30
C SER A 204 8.15 19.72 0.81
N SER A 205 8.59 20.98 0.64
CA SER A 205 9.89 21.45 1.12
C SER A 205 9.98 21.30 2.65
N TRP A 206 8.95 21.74 3.37
CA TRP A 206 8.90 21.60 4.83
C TRP A 206 8.98 20.13 5.28
N VAL A 207 8.24 19.22 4.62
CA VAL A 207 8.30 17.77 4.89
C VAL A 207 9.70 17.22 4.62
N GLY A 208 10.33 17.60 3.49
CA GLY A 208 11.68 17.19 3.13
C GLY A 208 12.74 17.62 4.14
N GLU A 209 12.63 18.83 4.67
CA GLU A 209 13.59 19.39 5.62
C GLU A 209 13.41 18.86 7.05
N ASN A 210 12.17 18.55 7.47
CA ASN A 210 11.86 18.31 8.88
C ASN A 210 11.36 16.91 9.20
N ILE A 211 10.88 16.15 8.20
CA ILE A 211 10.13 14.90 8.42
C ILE A 211 10.78 13.73 7.70
N THR A 212 10.72 13.70 6.37
CA THR A 212 11.21 12.59 5.54
C THR A 212 11.43 13.02 4.10
N GLN A 213 12.34 12.31 3.42
CA GLN A 213 12.57 12.47 1.99
C GLN A 213 11.58 11.65 1.12
N LEU A 214 10.84 10.71 1.72
CA LEU A 214 9.87 9.89 0.99
C LEU A 214 8.50 10.55 1.01
N GLN A 215 8.02 10.95 -0.16
CA GLN A 215 6.79 11.72 -0.31
C GLN A 215 5.95 11.19 -1.47
N GLN A 216 4.63 11.28 -1.33
CA GLN A 216 3.68 10.91 -2.38
C GLN A 216 2.54 11.92 -2.46
N GLY A 217 2.10 12.25 -3.67
CA GLY A 217 0.99 13.17 -3.86
C GLY A 217 0.90 13.72 -5.28
N PHE A 218 -0.14 14.50 -5.53
CA PHE A 218 -0.41 15.07 -6.86
C PHE A 218 0.62 16.12 -7.30
N LEU A 219 1.40 16.64 -6.36
CA LEU A 219 2.54 17.49 -6.70
C LEU A 219 3.54 16.75 -7.59
N TYR A 220 3.73 15.45 -7.38
CA TYR A 220 4.73 14.64 -8.08
C TYR A 220 4.15 13.85 -9.24
N SER A 221 3.04 13.17 -8.98
CA SER A 221 2.36 12.37 -10.00
C SER A 221 0.90 12.13 -9.66
N VAL A 222 0.06 12.12 -10.67
CA VAL A 222 -1.28 11.54 -10.58
C VAL A 222 -1.20 10.06 -10.95
N PRO A 223 -2.08 9.19 -10.40
CA PRO A 223 -2.15 7.79 -10.79
C PRO A 223 -2.35 7.62 -12.30
N LYS A 224 -1.57 6.72 -12.93
CA LYS A 224 -1.66 6.40 -14.35
C LYS A 224 -1.72 4.90 -14.56
N ILE A 225 -2.39 4.45 -15.63
CA ILE A 225 -2.49 3.02 -15.98
C ILE A 225 -1.08 2.46 -16.17
N ILE A 226 -0.81 1.34 -15.50
CA ILE A 226 0.40 0.54 -15.71
C ILE A 226 0.07 -0.85 -16.24
N TRP A 227 -1.11 -1.40 -15.94
CA TRP A 227 -1.52 -2.73 -16.34
C TRP A 227 -3.06 -2.85 -16.47
N PRO A 228 -3.59 -3.56 -17.48
CA PRO A 228 -2.87 -4.04 -18.68
C PRO A 228 -2.38 -2.87 -19.55
N ARG A 229 -1.31 -3.08 -20.30
CA ARG A 229 -0.80 -2.09 -21.27
C ARG A 229 -1.81 -1.90 -22.40
N GLU A 230 -2.13 -0.67 -22.75
CA GLU A 230 -3.18 -0.36 -23.74
C GLU A 230 -2.83 -0.76 -25.20
N HIS A 231 -1.60 -1.21 -25.51
CA HIS A 231 -1.14 -1.40 -26.89
C HIS A 231 -0.39 -2.71 -27.18
N GLU A 232 -0.31 -3.65 -26.27
CA GLU A 232 0.15 -4.98 -26.63
C GLU A 232 -1.08 -5.86 -26.87
N GLY A 233 -1.45 -5.99 -28.16
CA GLY A 233 -2.53 -6.89 -28.59
C GLY A 233 -2.25 -8.32 -28.15
N VAL A 234 -2.69 -8.66 -26.97
CA VAL A 234 -2.83 -10.05 -26.57
C VAL A 234 -4.06 -10.57 -27.30
N PRO A 235 -3.96 -11.57 -28.18
CA PRO A 235 -5.13 -12.13 -28.85
C PRO A 235 -6.03 -12.70 -27.75
N VAL A 236 -7.23 -12.15 -27.66
CA VAL A 236 -8.34 -12.75 -26.91
C VAL A 236 -8.59 -14.10 -27.57
N LYS A 237 -8.09 -15.19 -26.96
CA LYS A 237 -8.53 -16.52 -27.35
C LYS A 237 -10.02 -16.60 -27.05
N LYS A 238 -10.81 -16.71 -28.13
CA LYS A 238 -12.25 -16.95 -28.11
C LYS A 238 -12.56 -18.26 -27.40
#